data_5246bee0e9e94468244e9be3ac675101
#
_entry.id   5246bee0e9e94468244e9be3ac675101
#
_cell.length_a   1.000
_cell.length_b   1.000
_cell.length_c   1.000
_cell.angle_alpha   90.00
_cell.angle_beta   90.00
_cell.angle_gamma   90.00
#
_symmetry.space_group_name_H-M   'P 1'
#
loop_
_entity.id
_entity.type
_entity.pdbx_description
1 polymer ?
#
loop_
_entity_poly.entity_id
_entity_poly.type
_entity_poly.pdbx_seq_one_letter_code
_entity_poly.pdbx_strand_id
1 'polypeptide(L)'
;MADRYLWEEIQDRLSPKAKAKPHQFDIHGGGLDLIFPHHENEIAQSCCAFDNDLMATVWMHNGFLQVEGRTMSKSEGNFVTINELLATEKFGGRKWPGEVLRLAMLMTHYREPIDFSVKRLEEAERLLAKWPIVEANGSAPCETVLEALHDDLNTVAAVQALHALAHDASADPTLLPLFAASATLLGILPQKAEISADLSAAVDALVEMRLEMLKS
;
A
#
# COMPACT_ATOMS: atom_id res chain seq x y z
N MET A 1 -6.41 -10.34 29.35
CA MET A 1 -6.69 -9.03 29.99
C MET A 1 -7.09 -7.95 28.98
N ALA A 2 -6.31 -7.74 27.93
CA ALA A 2 -6.63 -6.71 26.91
C ALA A 2 -7.98 -6.93 26.21
N ASP A 3 -8.29 -8.17 25.82
CA ASP A 3 -9.53 -8.53 25.13
C ASP A 3 -10.78 -8.28 26.01
N ARG A 4 -10.74 -8.65 27.29
CA ARG A 4 -11.84 -8.37 28.23
C ARG A 4 -12.09 -6.86 28.35
N TYR A 5 -11.02 -6.07 28.49
CA TYR A 5 -11.12 -4.62 28.58
C TYR A 5 -11.70 -4.01 27.30
N LEU A 6 -11.19 -4.42 26.13
CA LEU A 6 -11.72 -3.95 24.86
C LEU A 6 -13.19 -4.31 24.69
N TRP A 7 -13.58 -5.55 25.04
CA TRP A 7 -14.98 -5.98 24.96
C TRP A 7 -15.89 -5.10 25.83
N GLU A 8 -15.51 -4.85 27.08
CA GLU A 8 -16.25 -3.98 28.01
C GLU A 8 -16.44 -2.57 27.44
N GLU A 9 -15.43 -2.02 26.77
CA GLU A 9 -15.45 -0.66 26.19
C GLU A 9 -16.27 -0.54 24.90
N ILE A 10 -16.30 -1.58 24.06
CA ILE A 10 -16.88 -1.47 22.72
C ILE A 10 -18.22 -2.22 22.55
N GLN A 11 -18.59 -3.09 23.48
CA GLN A 11 -19.77 -3.98 23.33
C GLN A 11 -21.07 -3.21 22.99
N ASP A 12 -21.25 -2.02 23.54
CA ASP A 12 -22.44 -1.20 23.30
C ASP A 12 -22.52 -0.64 21.88
N ARG A 13 -21.39 -0.56 21.18
CA ARG A 13 -21.26 -0.09 19.79
C ARG A 13 -21.36 -1.21 18.78
N LEU A 14 -21.33 -2.47 19.24
CA LEU A 14 -21.33 -3.64 18.34
C LEU A 14 -22.76 -3.94 17.82
N SER A 15 -22.82 -4.51 16.61
CA SER A 15 -24.06 -5.02 16.05
C SER A 15 -24.60 -6.19 16.88
N PRO A 16 -25.92 -6.49 16.84
CA PRO A 16 -26.48 -7.66 17.50
C PRO A 16 -25.77 -8.98 17.11
N LYS A 17 -25.35 -9.10 15.85
CA LYS A 17 -24.61 -10.27 15.35
C LYS A 17 -23.23 -10.40 16.02
N ALA A 18 -22.52 -9.29 16.19
CA ALA A 18 -21.22 -9.30 16.87
C ALA A 18 -21.38 -9.56 18.39
N LYS A 19 -22.42 -9.01 19.03
CA LYS A 19 -22.75 -9.28 20.45
C LYS A 19 -23.07 -10.74 20.73
N ALA A 20 -23.60 -11.46 19.75
CA ALA A 20 -23.88 -12.91 19.87
C ALA A 20 -22.60 -13.78 19.86
N LYS A 21 -21.45 -13.19 19.55
CA LYS A 21 -20.14 -13.87 19.51
C LYS A 21 -19.12 -13.10 20.37
N PRO A 22 -19.29 -13.06 21.70
CA PRO A 22 -18.42 -12.33 22.58
C PRO A 22 -17.00 -12.88 22.50
N HIS A 23 -16.00 -11.99 22.57
CA HIS A 23 -14.57 -12.35 22.57
C HIS A 23 -14.10 -13.12 21.32
N GLN A 24 -14.84 -13.02 20.20
CA GLN A 24 -14.41 -13.52 18.90
C GLN A 24 -14.05 -12.36 17.98
N PHE A 25 -12.98 -12.53 17.21
CA PHE A 25 -12.54 -11.56 16.20
C PHE A 25 -13.06 -11.96 14.81
N ASP A 26 -13.38 -10.99 13.99
CA ASP A 26 -13.69 -11.26 12.58
C ASP A 26 -12.43 -11.70 11.84
N ILE A 27 -11.34 -10.96 12.03
CA ILE A 27 -10.05 -11.23 11.38
C ILE A 27 -8.92 -11.15 12.41
N HIS A 28 -8.05 -12.15 12.44
CA HIS A 28 -6.79 -12.14 13.17
C HIS A 28 -5.63 -12.31 12.18
N GLY A 29 -4.67 -11.41 12.23
CA GLY A 29 -3.59 -11.36 11.24
C GLY A 29 -2.21 -11.23 11.86
N GLY A 30 -1.18 -11.62 11.10
CA GLY A 30 0.21 -11.49 11.49
C GLY A 30 1.18 -11.96 10.42
N GLY A 31 2.46 -12.06 10.75
CA GLY A 31 3.44 -12.69 9.88
C GLY A 31 3.33 -14.22 9.91
N LEU A 32 3.81 -14.89 8.88
CA LEU A 32 3.87 -16.36 8.81
C LEU A 32 4.59 -16.99 9.99
N ASP A 33 5.57 -16.31 10.58
CA ASP A 33 6.32 -16.73 11.76
C ASP A 33 5.49 -16.78 13.05
N LEU A 34 4.36 -16.08 13.07
CA LEU A 34 3.47 -16.05 14.23
C LEU A 34 2.48 -17.22 14.27
N ILE A 35 2.31 -17.99 13.19
CA ILE A 35 1.41 -19.14 13.16
C ILE A 35 1.72 -20.07 14.34
N PHE A 36 3.01 -20.40 14.52
CA PHE A 36 3.45 -21.24 15.61
C PHE A 36 4.76 -20.71 16.21
N PRO A 37 4.87 -20.62 17.54
CA PRO A 37 3.88 -21.02 18.56
C PRO A 37 2.92 -19.89 19.00
N HIS A 38 3.06 -18.66 18.46
CA HIS A 38 2.41 -17.47 19.00
C HIS A 38 0.87 -17.55 18.89
N HIS A 39 0.33 -17.67 17.68
CA HIS A 39 -1.12 -17.72 17.46
C HIS A 39 -1.76 -18.97 18.08
N GLU A 40 -1.08 -20.12 18.06
CA GLU A 40 -1.58 -21.32 18.76
C GLU A 40 -1.72 -21.09 20.28
N ASN A 41 -0.77 -20.38 20.89
CA ASN A 41 -0.86 -20.00 22.29
C ASN A 41 -1.98 -18.97 22.54
N GLU A 42 -2.20 -18.01 21.63
CA GLU A 42 -3.29 -17.05 21.72
C GLU A 42 -4.65 -17.72 21.62
N ILE A 43 -4.82 -18.69 20.70
CA ILE A 43 -6.03 -19.51 20.58
C ILE A 43 -6.29 -20.23 21.91
N ALA A 44 -5.29 -20.93 22.43
CA ALA A 44 -5.45 -21.66 23.68
C ALA A 44 -5.82 -20.74 24.85
N GLN A 45 -5.14 -19.59 24.98
CA GLN A 45 -5.42 -18.62 26.04
C GLN A 45 -6.80 -18.00 25.92
N SER A 46 -7.20 -17.58 24.71
CA SER A 46 -8.48 -16.91 24.48
C SER A 46 -9.67 -17.88 24.65
N CYS A 47 -9.59 -19.06 24.02
CA CYS A 47 -10.64 -20.04 24.09
C CYS A 47 -10.82 -20.57 25.52
N CYS A 48 -9.75 -20.85 26.26
CA CYS A 48 -9.85 -21.26 27.67
C CYS A 48 -10.34 -20.13 28.59
N ALA A 49 -9.97 -18.89 28.33
CA ALA A 49 -10.35 -17.77 29.20
C ALA A 49 -11.83 -17.37 29.08
N PHE A 50 -12.43 -17.59 27.90
CA PHE A 50 -13.77 -17.12 27.57
C PHE A 50 -14.74 -18.28 27.23
N ASP A 51 -14.31 -19.52 27.34
CA ASP A 51 -15.09 -20.72 27.02
C ASP A 51 -15.66 -20.68 25.59
N ASN A 52 -14.80 -20.27 24.65
CA ASN A 52 -15.13 -20.17 23.22
C ASN A 52 -14.47 -21.28 22.42
N ASP A 53 -15.18 -21.78 21.41
CA ASP A 53 -14.61 -22.78 20.47
C ASP A 53 -13.77 -22.14 19.38
N LEU A 54 -13.87 -20.82 19.18
CA LEU A 54 -13.24 -20.10 18.07
C LEU A 54 -12.76 -18.72 18.51
N MET A 55 -11.48 -18.42 18.35
CA MET A 55 -10.92 -17.10 18.61
C MET A 55 -11.15 -16.13 17.46
N ALA A 56 -10.96 -16.55 16.21
CA ALA A 56 -11.14 -15.71 15.02
C ALA A 56 -11.77 -16.48 13.87
N THR A 57 -12.62 -15.77 13.09
CA THR A 57 -13.30 -16.36 11.93
C THR A 57 -12.37 -16.50 10.74
N VAL A 58 -11.51 -15.50 10.50
CA VAL A 58 -10.54 -15.45 9.40
C VAL A 58 -9.15 -15.25 9.95
N TRP A 59 -8.21 -16.03 9.45
CA TRP A 59 -6.79 -15.92 9.76
C TRP A 59 -6.04 -15.45 8.52
N MET A 60 -5.30 -14.33 8.65
CA MET A 60 -4.50 -13.77 7.55
C MET A 60 -3.03 -13.71 7.93
N HIS A 61 -2.18 -14.31 7.10
CA HIS A 61 -0.74 -14.27 7.34
C HIS A 61 -0.01 -13.67 6.14
N ASN A 62 0.82 -12.67 6.40
CA ASN A 62 1.67 -12.06 5.39
C ASN A 62 3.07 -12.70 5.38
N GLY A 63 3.71 -12.65 4.22
CA GLY A 63 5.11 -13.04 4.04
C GLY A 63 6.07 -12.12 4.79
N PHE A 64 7.34 -12.49 4.78
CA PHE A 64 8.40 -11.73 5.44
C PHE A 64 8.81 -10.50 4.63
N LEU A 65 9.19 -9.43 5.33
CA LEU A 65 9.85 -8.30 4.72
C LEU A 65 11.36 -8.53 4.72
N GLN A 66 11.93 -8.54 3.54
CA GLN A 66 13.37 -8.53 3.30
C GLN A 66 13.79 -7.12 2.89
N VAL A 67 15.02 -6.74 3.23
CA VAL A 67 15.63 -5.48 2.81
C VAL A 67 16.96 -5.83 2.13
N GLU A 68 17.07 -5.47 0.85
CA GLU A 68 18.24 -5.80 0.01
C GLU A 68 18.57 -7.30 0.05
N GLY A 69 17.55 -8.16 -0.10
CA GLY A 69 17.69 -9.63 -0.14
C GLY A 69 17.96 -10.29 1.20
N ARG A 70 17.90 -9.55 2.33
CA ARG A 70 18.13 -10.10 3.68
C ARG A 70 16.93 -9.83 4.58
N THR A 71 16.64 -10.77 5.47
CA THR A 71 15.59 -10.55 6.47
C THR A 71 15.88 -9.29 7.28
N MET A 72 14.89 -8.40 7.36
CA MET A 72 15.02 -7.16 8.11
C MET A 72 15.13 -7.46 9.62
N SER A 73 16.23 -7.07 10.24
CA SER A 73 16.41 -7.18 11.69
C SER A 73 17.31 -6.08 12.24
N LYS A 74 17.12 -5.78 13.53
CA LYS A 74 17.96 -4.78 14.22
C LYS A 74 19.41 -5.29 14.36
N SER A 75 19.61 -6.59 14.52
CA SER A 75 20.94 -7.20 14.65
C SER A 75 21.74 -7.14 13.36
N GLU A 76 21.08 -7.22 12.22
CA GLU A 76 21.71 -7.10 10.89
C GLU A 76 22.00 -5.64 10.50
N GLY A 77 21.48 -4.67 11.26
CA GLY A 77 21.68 -3.25 10.95
C GLY A 77 20.96 -2.75 9.68
N ASN A 78 20.09 -3.59 9.09
CA ASN A 78 19.32 -3.29 7.89
C ASN A 78 17.87 -2.87 8.20
N PHE A 79 17.60 -2.50 9.45
CA PHE A 79 16.29 -2.04 9.88
C PHE A 79 16.04 -0.63 9.32
N VAL A 80 14.99 -0.48 8.51
CA VAL A 80 14.60 0.77 7.87
C VAL A 80 13.17 1.12 8.29
N THR A 81 12.97 2.35 8.76
CA THR A 81 11.65 2.85 9.12
C THR A 81 11.03 3.62 7.96
N ILE A 82 9.69 3.65 7.91
CA ILE A 82 8.95 4.45 6.91
C ILE A 82 9.36 5.93 7.01
N ASN A 83 9.53 6.46 8.22
CA ASN A 83 9.96 7.83 8.42
C ASN A 83 11.36 8.10 7.83
N GLU A 84 12.30 7.16 7.96
CA GLU A 84 13.62 7.29 7.33
C GLU A 84 13.54 7.33 5.81
N LEU A 85 12.69 6.49 5.21
CA LEU A 85 12.48 6.47 3.77
C LEU A 85 11.90 7.78 3.23
N LEU A 86 10.93 8.36 3.96
CA LEU A 86 10.25 9.59 3.56
C LEU A 86 11.08 10.85 3.84
N ALA A 87 11.83 10.89 4.95
CA ALA A 87 12.42 12.12 5.47
C ALA A 87 13.93 12.21 5.32
N THR A 88 14.63 11.08 5.07
CA THR A 88 16.10 11.03 5.02
C THR A 88 16.62 10.44 3.70
N GLU A 89 17.91 10.58 3.46
CA GLU A 89 18.60 10.04 2.28
C GLU A 89 19.36 8.73 2.58
N LYS A 90 19.12 8.11 3.74
CA LYS A 90 19.84 6.91 4.17
C LYS A 90 19.64 5.70 3.26
N PHE A 91 18.46 5.55 2.66
CA PHE A 91 18.13 4.43 1.81
C PHE A 91 18.16 4.84 0.33
N GLY A 92 19.17 4.38 -0.39
CA GLY A 92 19.36 4.71 -1.81
C GLY A 92 19.83 6.14 -2.10
N GLY A 93 20.33 6.88 -1.08
CA GLY A 93 20.90 8.22 -1.27
C GLY A 93 19.88 9.32 -1.56
N ARG A 94 18.58 9.06 -1.33
CA ARG A 94 17.50 10.02 -1.59
C ARG A 94 16.27 9.75 -0.72
N LYS A 95 15.38 10.73 -0.64
CA LYS A 95 14.03 10.57 -0.08
C LYS A 95 13.12 9.91 -1.11
N TRP A 96 12.21 9.09 -0.65
CA TRP A 96 11.27 8.36 -1.51
C TRP A 96 9.83 8.88 -1.30
N PRO A 97 9.08 9.17 -2.37
CA PRO A 97 7.66 9.52 -2.27
C PRO A 97 6.83 8.35 -1.70
N GLY A 98 5.80 8.69 -0.93
CA GLY A 98 4.94 7.68 -0.28
C GLY A 98 4.26 6.74 -1.27
N GLU A 99 3.85 7.25 -2.43
CA GLU A 99 3.22 6.48 -3.51
C GLU A 99 4.17 5.44 -4.09
N VAL A 100 5.46 5.78 -4.22
CA VAL A 100 6.51 4.85 -4.68
C VAL A 100 6.69 3.73 -3.68
N LEU A 101 6.79 4.07 -2.38
CA LEU A 101 6.91 3.06 -1.31
C LEU A 101 5.72 2.11 -1.31
N ARG A 102 4.51 2.66 -1.40
CA ARG A 102 3.27 1.87 -1.44
C ARG A 102 3.20 0.98 -2.67
N LEU A 103 3.47 1.51 -3.85
CA LEU A 103 3.45 0.70 -5.08
C LEU A 103 4.47 -0.43 -5.02
N ALA A 104 5.71 -0.15 -4.56
CA ALA A 104 6.74 -1.17 -4.42
C ALA A 104 6.29 -2.35 -3.53
N MET A 105 5.53 -2.08 -2.45
CA MET A 105 4.94 -3.12 -1.61
C MET A 105 3.83 -3.88 -2.33
N LEU A 106 2.92 -3.17 -3.02
CA LEU A 106 1.76 -3.77 -3.72
C LEU A 106 2.15 -4.59 -4.97
N MET A 107 3.36 -4.44 -5.48
CA MET A 107 3.89 -5.23 -6.62
C MET A 107 4.27 -6.66 -6.21
N THR A 108 4.05 -7.07 -4.97
CA THR A 108 4.22 -8.45 -4.49
C THR A 108 2.97 -8.85 -3.72
N HIS A 109 2.52 -10.10 -3.89
CA HIS A 109 1.38 -10.60 -3.15
C HIS A 109 1.69 -10.65 -1.64
N TYR A 110 0.74 -10.26 -0.78
CA TYR A 110 1.00 -10.13 0.65
C TYR A 110 1.44 -11.41 1.34
N ARG A 111 1.09 -12.59 0.79
CA ARG A 111 1.51 -13.91 1.31
C ARG A 111 2.95 -14.26 0.96
N GLU A 112 3.55 -13.57 0.00
CA GLU A 112 4.92 -13.84 -0.45
C GLU A 112 5.93 -12.96 0.27
N PRO A 113 7.18 -13.41 0.41
CA PRO A 113 8.25 -12.54 0.90
C PRO A 113 8.44 -11.34 -0.01
N ILE A 114 8.46 -10.15 0.59
CA ILE A 114 8.67 -8.88 -0.12
C ILE A 114 10.13 -8.48 0.02
N ASP A 115 10.87 -8.41 -1.09
CA ASP A 115 12.21 -7.81 -1.11
C ASP A 115 12.10 -6.30 -1.36
N PHE A 116 12.24 -5.53 -0.29
CA PHE A 116 12.22 -4.08 -0.32
C PHE A 116 13.63 -3.56 -0.60
N SER A 117 13.92 -3.28 -1.86
CA SER A 117 15.23 -2.87 -2.36
C SER A 117 15.16 -1.55 -3.13
N VAL A 118 16.29 -0.84 -3.22
CA VAL A 118 16.39 0.39 -4.02
C VAL A 118 15.96 0.13 -5.47
N LYS A 119 16.37 -0.99 -6.03
CA LYS A 119 15.96 -1.40 -7.40
C LYS A 119 14.45 -1.51 -7.54
N ARG A 120 13.77 -2.08 -6.53
CA ARG A 120 12.30 -2.21 -6.51
C ARG A 120 11.62 -0.85 -6.43
N LEU A 121 12.16 0.07 -5.63
CA LEU A 121 11.64 1.44 -5.54
C LEU A 121 11.80 2.20 -6.86
N GLU A 122 12.95 2.09 -7.52
CA GLU A 122 13.17 2.70 -8.83
C GLU A 122 12.25 2.10 -9.91
N GLU A 123 11.94 0.82 -9.83
CA GLU A 123 10.98 0.17 -10.72
C GLU A 123 9.57 0.73 -10.53
N ALA A 124 9.12 0.84 -9.27
CA ALA A 124 7.84 1.44 -8.91
C ALA A 124 7.74 2.90 -9.36
N GLU A 125 8.79 3.69 -9.15
CA GLU A 125 8.85 5.08 -9.59
C GLU A 125 8.74 5.22 -11.11
N ARG A 126 9.48 4.39 -11.86
CA ARG A 126 9.39 4.36 -13.33
C ARG A 126 8.01 3.94 -13.83
N LEU A 127 7.32 3.09 -13.09
CA LEU A 127 5.95 2.69 -13.41
C LEU A 127 4.98 3.85 -13.19
N LEU A 128 5.04 4.50 -12.02
CA LEU A 128 4.22 5.67 -11.69
C LEU A 128 4.43 6.83 -12.68
N ALA A 129 5.67 7.07 -13.12
CA ALA A 129 6.00 8.13 -14.07
C ALA A 129 5.33 7.97 -15.44
N LYS A 130 4.85 6.76 -15.77
CA LYS A 130 4.10 6.48 -17.02
C LYS A 130 2.59 6.69 -16.87
N TRP A 131 2.10 6.88 -15.67
CA TRP A 131 0.68 6.99 -15.40
C TRP A 131 0.19 8.44 -15.52
N PRO A 132 -1.06 8.66 -15.96
CA PRO A 132 -1.61 10.00 -16.06
C PRO A 132 -1.73 10.64 -14.67
N ILE A 133 -1.39 11.93 -14.59
CA ILE A 133 -1.61 12.75 -13.38
C ILE A 133 -3.04 13.21 -13.42
N VAL A 134 -3.85 12.75 -12.49
CA VAL A 134 -5.28 13.04 -12.37
C VAL A 134 -5.63 13.29 -10.90
N GLU A 135 -6.72 14.01 -10.67
CA GLU A 135 -7.27 14.23 -9.35
C GLU A 135 -8.24 13.10 -8.97
N ALA A 136 -8.33 12.80 -7.67
CA ALA A 136 -9.31 11.87 -7.15
C ALA A 136 -10.72 12.36 -7.48
N ASN A 137 -11.58 11.44 -7.87
CA ASN A 137 -12.98 11.73 -8.20
C ASN A 137 -13.92 10.72 -7.51
N GLY A 138 -15.22 10.97 -7.58
CA GLY A 138 -16.25 10.10 -6.98
C GLY A 138 -16.70 8.94 -7.87
N SER A 139 -15.99 8.62 -8.94
CA SER A 139 -16.32 7.50 -9.82
C SER A 139 -16.07 6.14 -9.13
N ALA A 140 -16.72 5.10 -9.64
CA ALA A 140 -16.43 3.73 -9.22
C ALA A 140 -15.09 3.25 -9.80
N PRO A 141 -14.33 2.42 -9.07
CA PRO A 141 -13.13 1.76 -9.61
C PRO A 141 -13.45 0.80 -10.76
N CYS A 142 -12.44 0.49 -11.57
CA CYS A 142 -12.53 -0.46 -12.68
C CYS A 142 -12.83 -1.87 -12.15
N GLU A 143 -13.78 -2.56 -12.80
CA GLU A 143 -14.19 -3.91 -12.40
C GLU A 143 -13.03 -4.90 -12.39
N THR A 144 -12.14 -4.86 -13.39
CA THR A 144 -10.97 -5.75 -13.44
C THR A 144 -10.00 -5.56 -12.28
N VAL A 145 -9.90 -4.33 -11.73
CA VAL A 145 -9.13 -4.05 -10.51
C VAL A 145 -9.84 -4.61 -9.28
N LEU A 146 -11.17 -4.48 -9.22
CA LEU A 146 -11.98 -5.04 -8.12
C LEU A 146 -11.96 -6.56 -8.12
N GLU A 147 -12.11 -7.20 -9.28
CA GLU A 147 -12.04 -8.67 -9.43
C GLU A 147 -10.69 -9.21 -8.92
N ALA A 148 -9.59 -8.55 -9.29
CA ALA A 148 -8.27 -8.92 -8.80
C ALA A 148 -8.15 -8.79 -7.27
N LEU A 149 -8.76 -7.75 -6.67
CA LEU A 149 -8.76 -7.59 -5.21
C LEU A 149 -9.71 -8.55 -4.50
N HIS A 150 -10.77 -9.01 -5.16
CA HIS A 150 -11.67 -10.04 -4.63
C HIS A 150 -11.03 -11.44 -4.65
N ASP A 151 -9.99 -11.64 -5.45
CA ASP A 151 -9.19 -12.87 -5.49
C ASP A 151 -8.03 -12.79 -4.49
N ASP A 152 -8.32 -13.01 -3.22
CA ASP A 152 -7.34 -13.03 -2.11
C ASP A 152 -6.44 -11.78 -2.06
N LEU A 153 -7.01 -10.60 -2.31
CA LEU A 153 -6.28 -9.33 -2.36
C LEU A 153 -5.08 -9.37 -3.32
N ASN A 154 -5.26 -9.93 -4.50
CA ASN A 154 -4.22 -10.05 -5.53
C ASN A 154 -3.81 -8.67 -6.07
N THR A 155 -3.03 -7.95 -5.26
CA THR A 155 -2.56 -6.60 -5.60
C THR A 155 -1.66 -6.59 -6.82
N VAL A 156 -0.96 -7.69 -7.12
CA VAL A 156 -0.12 -7.82 -8.32
C VAL A 156 -0.99 -7.73 -9.57
N ALA A 157 -2.06 -8.52 -9.64
CA ALA A 157 -3.01 -8.46 -10.76
C ALA A 157 -3.74 -7.11 -10.83
N ALA A 158 -4.12 -6.54 -9.66
CA ALA A 158 -4.74 -5.23 -9.59
C ALA A 158 -3.83 -4.11 -10.15
N VAL A 159 -2.53 -4.12 -9.82
CA VAL A 159 -1.54 -3.16 -10.35
C VAL A 159 -1.34 -3.36 -11.85
N GLN A 160 -1.33 -4.60 -12.35
CA GLN A 160 -1.25 -4.87 -13.79
C GLN A 160 -2.49 -4.35 -14.54
N ALA A 161 -3.69 -4.60 -14.01
CA ALA A 161 -4.93 -4.09 -14.59
C ALA A 161 -4.96 -2.54 -14.58
N LEU A 162 -4.51 -1.92 -13.47
CA LEU A 162 -4.41 -0.46 -13.38
C LEU A 162 -3.39 0.11 -14.37
N HIS A 163 -2.27 -0.57 -14.61
CA HIS A 163 -1.28 -0.14 -15.60
C HIS A 163 -1.82 -0.22 -17.04
N ALA A 164 -2.55 -1.28 -17.37
CA ALA A 164 -3.24 -1.38 -18.64
C ALA A 164 -4.27 -0.24 -18.83
N LEU A 165 -5.07 0.00 -17.80
CA LEU A 165 -6.05 1.10 -17.80
C LEU A 165 -5.38 2.48 -17.95
N ALA A 166 -4.22 2.71 -17.32
CA ALA A 166 -3.44 3.94 -17.48
C ALA A 166 -2.97 4.16 -18.93
N HIS A 167 -2.54 3.07 -19.58
CA HIS A 167 -2.14 3.09 -20.99
C HIS A 167 -3.33 3.42 -21.89
N ASP A 168 -4.48 2.78 -21.68
CA ASP A 168 -5.70 3.00 -22.47
C ASP A 168 -6.25 4.40 -22.24
N ALA A 169 -6.22 4.91 -21.01
CA ALA A 169 -6.64 6.28 -20.67
C ALA A 169 -5.75 7.36 -21.30
N SER A 170 -4.54 7.04 -21.71
CA SER A 170 -3.67 7.94 -22.47
C SER A 170 -4.14 8.10 -23.93
N ALA A 171 -4.80 7.08 -24.49
CA ALA A 171 -5.39 7.12 -25.82
C ALA A 171 -6.86 7.60 -25.79
N ASP A 172 -7.61 7.26 -24.73
CA ASP A 172 -9.00 7.64 -24.51
C ASP A 172 -9.17 8.36 -23.16
N PRO A 173 -9.18 9.70 -23.15
CA PRO A 173 -9.34 10.50 -21.92
C PRO A 173 -10.64 10.25 -21.15
N THR A 174 -11.65 9.62 -21.76
CA THR A 174 -12.91 9.28 -21.06
C THR A 174 -12.71 8.23 -19.97
N LEU A 175 -11.59 7.49 -20.01
CA LEU A 175 -11.19 6.49 -19.01
C LEU A 175 -10.44 7.09 -17.81
N LEU A 176 -10.02 8.36 -17.86
CA LEU A 176 -9.30 9.02 -16.77
C LEU A 176 -10.04 9.00 -15.43
N PRO A 177 -11.38 9.23 -15.35
CA PRO A 177 -12.10 9.11 -14.09
C PRO A 177 -12.05 7.70 -13.49
N LEU A 178 -12.16 6.68 -14.34
CA LEU A 178 -12.09 5.27 -13.92
C LEU A 178 -10.69 4.90 -13.39
N PHE A 179 -9.64 5.38 -14.09
CA PHE A 179 -8.25 5.24 -13.63
C PHE A 179 -8.03 5.93 -12.28
N ALA A 180 -8.48 7.19 -12.13
CA ALA A 180 -8.33 7.95 -10.90
C ALA A 180 -8.98 7.23 -9.69
N ALA A 181 -10.21 6.72 -9.86
CA ALA A 181 -10.92 5.97 -8.82
C ALA A 181 -10.17 4.68 -8.43
N SER A 182 -9.67 3.94 -9.42
CA SER A 182 -8.93 2.70 -9.21
C SER A 182 -7.57 2.94 -8.53
N ALA A 183 -6.83 3.97 -8.96
CA ALA A 183 -5.56 4.36 -8.33
C ALA A 183 -5.77 4.88 -6.91
N THR A 184 -6.85 5.61 -6.65
CA THR A 184 -7.24 6.09 -5.31
C THR A 184 -7.57 4.93 -4.39
N LEU A 185 -8.29 3.91 -4.87
CA LEU A 185 -8.60 2.70 -4.09
C LEU A 185 -7.33 2.01 -3.59
N LEU A 186 -6.29 1.91 -4.41
CA LEU A 186 -5.00 1.34 -4.05
C LEU A 186 -4.10 2.33 -3.28
N GLY A 187 -4.47 3.61 -3.19
CA GLY A 187 -3.70 4.68 -2.55
C GLY A 187 -2.39 5.01 -3.27
N ILE A 188 -2.35 4.84 -4.59
CA ILE A 188 -1.19 5.05 -5.46
C ILE A 188 -1.46 6.05 -6.59
N LEU A 189 -2.34 7.03 -6.33
CA LEU A 189 -2.63 8.09 -7.29
C LEU A 189 -1.37 8.93 -7.51
N PRO A 190 -0.87 9.05 -8.77
CA PRO A 190 0.31 9.85 -9.06
C PRO A 190 0.12 11.31 -8.65
N GLN A 191 1.05 11.82 -7.87
CA GLN A 191 1.04 13.22 -7.45
C GLN A 191 1.82 14.08 -8.45
N LYS A 192 1.37 15.30 -8.66
CA LYS A 192 2.14 16.28 -9.41
C LYS A 192 3.39 16.64 -8.59
N ALA A 193 4.57 16.47 -9.18
CA ALA A 193 5.80 16.89 -8.52
C ALA A 193 5.72 18.39 -8.20
N GLU A 194 6.00 18.75 -6.95
CA GLU A 194 6.19 20.16 -6.61
C GLU A 194 7.49 20.66 -7.25
N ILE A 195 7.34 21.50 -8.25
CA ILE A 195 8.47 22.17 -8.89
C ILE A 195 8.82 23.38 -8.02
N SER A 196 10.08 23.50 -7.60
CA SER A 196 10.51 24.70 -6.86
C SER A 196 10.28 25.96 -7.71
N ALA A 197 9.92 27.05 -7.04
CA ALA A 197 9.68 28.34 -7.72
C ALA A 197 10.90 28.78 -8.57
N ASP A 198 12.13 28.48 -8.10
CA ASP A 198 13.36 28.78 -8.81
C ASP A 198 13.50 27.97 -10.11
N LEU A 199 13.13 26.69 -10.08
CA LEU A 199 13.16 25.83 -11.27
C LEU A 199 12.10 26.26 -12.29
N SER A 200 10.90 26.60 -11.82
CA SER A 200 9.84 27.15 -12.69
C SER A 200 10.30 28.43 -13.38
N ALA A 201 10.85 29.40 -12.62
CA ALA A 201 11.36 30.65 -13.16
C ALA A 201 12.52 30.44 -14.16
N ALA A 202 13.42 29.48 -13.90
CA ALA A 202 14.49 29.15 -14.83
C ALA A 202 13.98 28.53 -16.14
N VAL A 203 12.96 27.66 -16.07
CA VAL A 203 12.33 27.07 -17.27
C VAL A 203 11.61 28.14 -18.07
N ASP A 204 10.85 29.02 -17.41
CA ASP A 204 10.13 30.12 -18.07
C ASP A 204 11.11 31.07 -18.80
N ALA A 205 12.24 31.43 -18.17
CA ALA A 205 13.28 32.24 -18.79
C ALA A 205 13.89 31.53 -20.03
N LEU A 206 14.13 30.23 -19.98
CA LEU A 206 14.62 29.46 -21.13
C LEU A 206 13.62 29.40 -22.27
N VAL A 207 12.32 29.28 -21.95
CA VAL A 207 11.24 29.31 -22.94
C VAL A 207 11.16 30.68 -23.63
N GLU A 208 11.25 31.78 -22.88
CA GLU A 208 11.27 33.13 -23.44
C GLU A 208 12.50 33.33 -24.35
N MET A 209 13.69 32.98 -23.91
CA MET A 209 14.90 33.04 -24.74
C MET A 209 14.75 32.28 -26.05
N ARG A 210 14.18 31.06 -25.99
CA ARG A 210 13.93 30.27 -27.21
C ARG A 210 12.95 30.98 -28.16
N LEU A 211 11.88 31.55 -27.61
CA LEU A 211 10.90 32.29 -28.42
C LEU A 211 11.48 33.53 -29.08
N GLU A 212 12.38 34.23 -28.42
CA GLU A 212 13.12 35.37 -29.01
C GLU A 212 14.04 34.92 -30.14
N MET A 213 14.79 33.82 -29.95
CA MET A 213 15.68 33.26 -30.98
C MET A 213 14.93 32.79 -32.23
N LEU A 214 13.63 32.39 -32.10
CA LEU A 214 12.81 31.97 -33.23
C LEU A 214 12.20 33.13 -33.98
N LYS A 215 12.25 34.38 -33.45
CA LYS A 215 11.76 35.62 -34.09
C LYS A 215 12.87 36.39 -34.84
N SER A 216 14.11 36.07 -34.59
CA SER A 216 15.27 36.61 -35.26
C SER A 216 15.66 35.80 -36.49
#